data_2263ccaca0b35ae7dd8302fbd67b2f52
#
_entry.id   2263ccaca0b35ae7dd8302fbd67b2f52
#
_cell.length_a   1.000
_cell.length_b   1.000
_cell.length_c   1.000
_cell.angle_alpha   90.00
_cell.angle_beta   90.00
_cell.angle_gamma   90.00
#
_symmetry.space_group_name_H-M   'P 1'
#
loop_
_entity.id
_entity.type
_entity.pdbx_description
1 polymer ?
#
loop_
_entity_poly.entity_id
_entity_poly.type
_entity_poly.pdbx_seq_one_letter_code
_entity_poly.pdbx_strand_id
1 'polypeptide(L)'
;MDLSTYILSDTPLQINRMHMCTWDIKGCKAFVEFGFDFSVEASQKNEICLIVASSFISEADTTEDLYEQIVSKENLAFIFNDQYKGKKEVNHGPHSVGCDISFTIQKEMRFLPISKIETHNGYSKLIIKNWSTATSNYIRFCIDTNYDVLATIQHDITRTLHIYDVRINSLRNLPKFIESFLDNRMELCRKISKCYMLHAVPSEYIICHHEEGFKSLRIVEHEKFYAYLSKKRELKADENTIAFNKLQAQDGEYSFCTEFEHERVGTQQLLVAIGCNLLCSIFFAIGSILHPTQSGAPWYNNMPVLYWIAIVIIIGLIIYLVVCARKKK
;
A
#
# COMPACT_ATOMS: atom_id res chain seq x y z
N MET A 1 4.76 12.07 2.99
CA MET A 1 5.39 11.22 4.02
C MET A 1 6.34 10.29 3.28
N ASP A 2 7.51 10.00 3.81
CA ASP A 2 8.52 9.17 3.13
C ASP A 2 8.44 7.75 3.73
N LEU A 3 8.15 6.73 2.89
CA LEU A 3 8.15 5.33 3.29
C LEU A 3 9.55 4.73 3.21
N SER A 4 10.54 5.45 3.72
CA SER A 4 11.90 4.93 3.80
C SER A 4 11.95 3.69 4.69
N THR A 5 12.40 2.59 4.09
CA THR A 5 12.54 1.28 4.75
C THR A 5 14.00 0.87 4.74
N TYR A 6 14.51 0.47 5.90
CA TYR A 6 15.90 0.02 6.09
C TYR A 6 15.91 -1.43 6.52
N ILE A 7 16.79 -2.20 5.90
CA ILE A 7 16.93 -3.63 6.17
C ILE A 7 18.32 -3.86 6.74
N LEU A 8 18.40 -4.26 8.00
CA LEU A 8 19.65 -4.49 8.69
C LEU A 8 19.74 -5.94 9.18
N SER A 9 20.95 -6.49 9.23
CA SER A 9 21.22 -7.83 9.75
C SER A 9 22.49 -7.83 10.56
N ASP A 10 22.53 -8.69 11.59
CA ASP A 10 23.72 -8.97 12.36
C ASP A 10 24.66 -10.00 11.71
N THR A 11 24.27 -10.49 10.54
CA THR A 11 25.00 -11.47 9.73
C THR A 11 24.96 -11.01 8.28
N PRO A 12 26.08 -11.06 7.54
CA PRO A 12 26.11 -10.70 6.13
C PRO A 12 25.11 -11.54 5.32
N LEU A 13 24.14 -10.87 4.70
CA LEU A 13 23.12 -11.48 3.87
C LEU A 13 23.21 -10.96 2.44
N GLN A 14 23.03 -11.85 1.47
CA GLN A 14 22.71 -11.49 0.11
C GLN A 14 21.23 -11.71 -0.13
N ILE A 15 20.47 -10.63 -0.31
CA ILE A 15 19.04 -10.69 -0.65
C ILE A 15 18.93 -10.86 -2.16
N ASN A 16 18.56 -12.07 -2.60
CA ASN A 16 18.38 -12.39 -4.02
C ASN A 16 17.12 -11.71 -4.57
N ARG A 17 16.08 -11.62 -3.71
CA ARG A 17 14.79 -11.05 -4.05
C ARG A 17 14.11 -10.50 -2.80
N MET A 18 13.62 -9.30 -2.90
CA MET A 18 12.75 -8.68 -1.92
C MET A 18 11.36 -8.49 -2.53
N HIS A 19 10.34 -8.86 -1.80
CA HIS A 19 8.96 -8.51 -2.08
C HIS A 19 8.49 -7.51 -1.02
N MET A 20 7.90 -6.42 -1.45
CA MET A 20 7.16 -5.49 -0.60
C MET A 20 5.79 -5.27 -1.21
N CYS A 21 4.74 -5.46 -0.44
CA CYS A 21 3.39 -5.24 -0.89
C CYS A 21 2.64 -4.37 0.10
N THR A 22 2.14 -3.23 -0.35
CA THR A 22 1.23 -2.38 0.43
C THR A 22 -0.20 -2.76 0.09
N TRP A 23 -1.01 -2.99 1.11
CA TRP A 23 -2.41 -3.37 0.98
C TRP A 23 -3.29 -2.27 1.55
N ASP A 24 -3.97 -1.56 0.66
CA ASP A 24 -5.05 -0.62 0.96
C ASP A 24 -6.37 -1.28 0.56
N ILE A 25 -7.04 -1.89 1.52
CA ILE A 25 -8.27 -2.63 1.29
C ILE A 25 -9.41 -1.87 1.95
N LYS A 26 -10.42 -1.53 1.15
CA LYS A 26 -11.59 -0.79 1.61
C LYS A 26 -12.27 -1.49 2.79
N GLY A 27 -12.40 -0.76 3.91
CA GLY A 27 -13.03 -1.27 5.14
C GLY A 27 -12.13 -2.15 6.02
N CYS A 28 -10.86 -2.35 5.67
CA CYS A 28 -9.87 -3.06 6.47
C CYS A 28 -8.76 -2.11 6.94
N LYS A 29 -8.01 -2.51 7.99
CA LYS A 29 -6.73 -1.89 8.28
C LYS A 29 -5.78 -2.11 7.11
N ALA A 30 -5.03 -1.06 6.75
CA ALA A 30 -3.95 -1.22 5.80
C ALA A 30 -2.82 -2.06 6.40
N PHE A 31 -2.04 -2.73 5.56
CA PHE A 31 -0.89 -3.51 6.00
C PHE A 31 0.19 -3.56 4.94
N VAL A 32 1.40 -3.85 5.37
CA VAL A 32 2.55 -4.03 4.48
C VAL A 32 3.10 -5.43 4.67
N GLU A 33 3.28 -6.14 3.57
CA GLU A 33 3.96 -7.44 3.57
C GLU A 33 5.38 -7.30 3.07
N PHE A 34 6.28 -8.00 3.72
CA PHE A 34 7.66 -8.18 3.32
C PHE A 34 7.97 -9.65 3.08
N GLY A 35 8.65 -9.94 2.00
CA GLY A 35 9.18 -11.26 1.69
C GLY A 35 10.64 -11.15 1.29
N PHE A 36 11.51 -11.98 1.88
CA PHE A 36 12.94 -11.99 1.61
C PHE A 36 13.40 -13.37 1.17
N ASP A 37 13.89 -13.45 -0.05
CA ASP A 37 14.67 -14.56 -0.58
C ASP A 37 16.15 -14.21 -0.40
N PHE A 38 16.85 -14.92 0.47
CA PHE A 38 18.21 -14.59 0.85
C PHE A 38 19.13 -15.81 0.93
N SER A 39 20.40 -15.55 0.69
CA SER A 39 21.50 -16.52 0.88
C SER A 39 22.39 -16.04 2.04
N VAL A 40 22.86 -16.98 2.83
CA VAL A 40 23.76 -16.74 3.96
C VAL A 40 25.15 -17.27 3.59
N GLU A 41 26.17 -16.43 3.67
CA GLU A 41 27.53 -16.89 3.64
C GLU A 41 27.81 -17.72 4.91
N ALA A 42 28.71 -18.69 4.84
CA ALA A 42 28.98 -19.60 5.97
C ALA A 42 29.16 -18.84 7.29
N SER A 43 28.21 -18.98 8.19
CA SER A 43 28.21 -18.32 9.49
C SER A 43 28.24 -19.36 10.60
N GLN A 44 28.98 -19.07 11.68
CA GLN A 44 28.99 -19.89 12.91
C GLN A 44 27.81 -19.62 13.83
N LYS A 45 26.97 -18.62 13.49
CA LYS A 45 25.78 -18.26 14.29
C LYS A 45 24.65 -19.27 14.07
N ASN A 46 23.91 -19.57 15.11
CA ASN A 46 22.71 -20.40 15.07
C ASN A 46 21.45 -19.60 14.82
N GLU A 47 21.52 -18.28 14.93
CA GLU A 47 20.39 -17.36 14.79
C GLU A 47 20.83 -16.15 13.96
N ILE A 48 19.93 -15.65 13.12
CA ILE A 48 20.09 -14.40 12.38
C ILE A 48 19.10 -13.40 12.93
N CYS A 49 19.59 -12.23 13.32
CA CYS A 49 18.76 -11.10 13.68
C CYS A 49 18.60 -10.20 12.44
N LEU A 50 17.35 -10.13 11.91
CA LEU A 50 16.98 -9.23 10.85
C LEU A 50 16.11 -8.11 11.41
N ILE A 51 16.44 -6.87 11.10
CA ILE A 51 15.64 -5.70 11.46
C ILE A 51 15.08 -5.09 10.18
N VAL A 52 13.77 -4.88 10.15
CA VAL A 52 13.09 -4.06 9.15
C VAL A 52 12.61 -2.79 9.85
N ALA A 53 13.20 -1.67 9.48
CA ALA A 53 12.93 -0.38 10.11
C ALA A 53 12.27 0.56 9.10
N SER A 54 11.20 1.22 9.52
CA SER A 54 10.49 2.22 8.72
C SER A 54 9.70 3.17 9.59
N SER A 55 9.52 4.40 9.12
CA SER A 55 8.75 5.43 9.83
C SER A 55 7.27 5.09 10.00
N PHE A 56 6.73 4.16 9.21
CA PHE A 56 5.34 3.73 9.35
C PHE A 56 5.10 2.67 10.44
N ILE A 57 6.16 2.07 10.99
CA ILE A 57 6.04 1.04 12.03
C ILE A 57 5.85 1.72 13.39
N SER A 58 4.79 1.34 14.10
CA SER A 58 4.49 1.79 15.45
C SER A 58 4.54 0.61 16.42
N GLU A 59 4.84 0.88 17.68
CA GLU A 59 4.81 -0.15 18.75
C GLU A 59 3.39 -0.76 18.92
N ALA A 60 2.35 -0.01 18.55
CA ALA A 60 0.97 -0.50 18.57
C ALA A 60 0.62 -1.39 17.37
N ASP A 61 1.49 -1.50 16.37
CA ASP A 61 1.26 -2.31 15.18
C ASP A 61 1.54 -3.79 15.47
N THR A 62 0.76 -4.65 14.81
CA THR A 62 0.96 -6.10 14.91
C THR A 62 1.82 -6.58 13.76
N THR A 63 2.93 -7.25 14.08
CA THR A 63 3.75 -7.95 13.08
C THR A 63 3.50 -9.44 13.16
N GLU A 64 3.19 -10.09 12.05
CA GLU A 64 2.82 -11.49 12.00
C GLU A 64 3.64 -12.26 10.96
N ASP A 65 4.05 -13.48 11.32
CA ASP A 65 4.66 -14.45 10.40
C ASP A 65 3.60 -15.02 9.45
N LEU A 66 3.92 -15.06 8.17
CA LEU A 66 3.05 -15.60 7.13
C LEU A 66 3.49 -16.99 6.64
N TYR A 67 4.37 -17.69 7.36
CA TYR A 67 4.90 -18.99 6.96
C TYR A 67 3.79 -19.98 6.58
N GLU A 68 2.81 -20.17 7.45
CA GLU A 68 1.71 -21.13 7.23
C GLU A 68 0.84 -20.78 6.00
N GLN A 69 0.68 -19.49 5.71
CA GLN A 69 -0.08 -19.02 4.56
C GLN A 69 0.64 -19.28 3.25
N ILE A 70 1.97 -19.06 3.21
CA ILE A 70 2.73 -19.11 1.96
C ILE A 70 3.12 -20.52 1.54
N VAL A 71 3.24 -21.48 2.45
CA VAL A 71 3.67 -22.86 2.12
C VAL A 71 2.56 -23.71 1.49
N SER A 72 1.37 -23.17 1.23
CA SER A 72 0.34 -23.84 0.46
C SER A 72 0.69 -23.87 -1.03
N LYS A 73 0.32 -24.93 -1.74
CA LYS A 73 0.61 -25.09 -3.17
C LYS A 73 0.08 -23.94 -4.02
N GLU A 74 -1.13 -23.49 -3.72
CA GLU A 74 -1.83 -22.41 -4.42
C GLU A 74 -1.09 -21.07 -4.25
N ASN A 75 -0.73 -20.76 -3.02
CA ASN A 75 -0.06 -19.48 -2.68
C ASN A 75 1.37 -19.42 -3.20
N LEU A 76 2.10 -20.54 -3.19
CA LEU A 76 3.44 -20.64 -3.77
C LEU A 76 3.44 -20.30 -5.27
N ALA A 77 2.53 -20.91 -6.03
CA ALA A 77 2.41 -20.64 -7.46
C ALA A 77 2.07 -19.17 -7.73
N PHE A 78 1.22 -18.58 -6.89
CA PHE A 78 0.81 -17.20 -6.98
C PHE A 78 1.93 -16.21 -6.68
N ILE A 79 2.67 -16.40 -5.57
CA ILE A 79 3.74 -15.49 -5.13
C ILE A 79 4.95 -15.55 -6.06
N PHE A 80 5.32 -16.76 -6.52
CA PHE A 80 6.55 -16.98 -7.27
C PHE A 80 6.34 -17.06 -8.79
N ASN A 81 5.08 -17.11 -9.25
CA ASN A 81 4.72 -17.31 -10.65
C ASN A 81 5.45 -18.52 -11.26
N ASP A 82 5.51 -19.60 -10.50
CA ASP A 82 6.21 -20.84 -10.88
C ASP A 82 5.42 -22.06 -10.43
N GLN A 83 5.60 -23.19 -11.11
CA GLN A 83 4.93 -24.42 -10.77
C GLN A 83 5.64 -25.13 -9.60
N TYR A 84 4.87 -25.43 -8.60
CA TYR A 84 5.27 -26.28 -7.48
C TYR A 84 5.52 -27.71 -7.94
N LYS A 85 6.69 -28.29 -7.59
CA LYS A 85 7.07 -29.67 -7.87
C LYS A 85 6.98 -30.57 -6.64
N GLY A 86 7.38 -30.07 -5.48
CA GLY A 86 7.41 -30.86 -4.27
C GLY A 86 7.76 -30.06 -3.02
N LYS A 87 7.36 -30.61 -1.87
CA LYS A 87 7.65 -30.10 -0.54
C LYS A 87 8.30 -31.19 0.29
N LYS A 88 9.39 -30.85 0.98
CA LYS A 88 10.07 -31.70 1.93
C LYS A 88 10.16 -30.97 3.28
N GLU A 89 9.54 -31.55 4.30
CA GLU A 89 9.61 -30.99 5.64
C GLU A 89 11.03 -31.09 6.19
N VAL A 90 11.48 -30.04 6.81
CA VAL A 90 12.75 -29.97 7.56
C VAL A 90 12.43 -30.07 9.04
N ASN A 91 12.84 -31.18 9.66
CA ASN A 91 12.51 -31.48 11.04
C ASN A 91 13.73 -31.33 11.94
N HIS A 92 13.51 -30.79 13.15
CA HIS A 92 14.47 -30.84 14.25
C HIS A 92 13.79 -31.56 15.43
N GLY A 93 14.14 -32.85 15.60
CA GLY A 93 13.37 -33.73 16.48
C GLY A 93 11.92 -33.96 15.98
N PRO A 94 10.92 -33.89 16.85
CA PRO A 94 9.53 -34.12 16.48
C PRO A 94 8.85 -32.88 15.81
N HIS A 95 9.53 -31.74 15.75
CA HIS A 95 8.94 -30.48 15.26
C HIS A 95 9.45 -30.12 13.86
N SER A 96 8.54 -29.71 12.99
CA SER A 96 8.90 -29.09 11.71
C SER A 96 9.46 -27.69 11.98
N VAL A 97 10.64 -27.41 11.42
CA VAL A 97 11.34 -26.13 11.57
C VAL A 97 11.42 -25.36 10.26
N GLY A 98 10.72 -25.80 9.25
CA GLY A 98 10.68 -25.23 7.92
C GLY A 98 10.38 -26.28 6.84
N CYS A 99 10.42 -25.88 5.59
CA CYS A 99 10.29 -26.81 4.48
C CYS A 99 11.12 -26.39 3.27
N ASP A 100 11.70 -27.37 2.60
CA ASP A 100 12.36 -27.18 1.30
C ASP A 100 11.33 -27.39 0.19
N ILE A 101 11.19 -26.39 -0.68
CA ILE A 101 10.23 -26.38 -1.78
C ILE A 101 10.97 -26.34 -3.10
N SER A 102 10.62 -27.28 -3.97
CA SER A 102 11.16 -27.37 -5.32
C SER A 102 10.18 -26.78 -6.33
N PHE A 103 10.67 -25.98 -7.24
CA PHE A 103 9.92 -25.35 -8.32
C PHE A 103 10.35 -25.88 -9.70
N THR A 104 9.61 -25.52 -10.75
CA THR A 104 9.92 -25.95 -12.12
C THR A 104 11.06 -25.10 -12.74
N ILE A 105 11.01 -23.81 -12.56
CA ILE A 105 11.94 -22.84 -13.17
C ILE A 105 12.98 -22.39 -12.15
N GLN A 106 12.54 -22.13 -10.92
CA GLN A 106 13.41 -21.65 -9.85
C GLN A 106 14.13 -22.83 -9.19
N LYS A 107 15.26 -22.50 -8.54
CA LYS A 107 15.98 -23.48 -7.72
C LYS A 107 15.17 -23.80 -6.46
N GLU A 108 15.52 -24.92 -5.82
CA GLU A 108 15.00 -25.29 -4.51
C GLU A 108 15.25 -24.16 -3.49
N MET A 109 14.25 -23.92 -2.64
CA MET A 109 14.26 -22.83 -1.68
C MET A 109 13.73 -23.33 -0.33
N ARG A 110 14.41 -22.97 0.74
CA ARG A 110 13.98 -23.26 2.12
C ARG A 110 13.06 -22.18 2.64
N PHE A 111 11.84 -22.53 2.97
CA PHE A 111 10.87 -21.67 3.62
C PHE A 111 11.00 -21.84 5.15
N LEU A 112 11.10 -20.72 5.84
CA LEU A 112 11.37 -20.69 7.27
C LEU A 112 10.29 -19.93 8.05
N PRO A 113 9.78 -20.48 9.16
CA PRO A 113 9.02 -19.70 10.12
C PRO A 113 9.95 -18.73 10.85
N ILE A 114 9.43 -17.57 11.24
CA ILE A 114 10.15 -16.60 12.05
C ILE A 114 10.04 -17.04 13.51
N SER A 115 11.18 -17.33 14.14
CA SER A 115 11.20 -17.90 15.48
C SER A 115 10.74 -16.92 16.57
N LYS A 116 10.97 -15.63 16.39
CA LYS A 116 10.54 -14.56 17.28
C LYS A 116 10.37 -13.26 16.52
N ILE A 117 9.32 -12.53 16.85
CA ILE A 117 9.03 -11.19 16.32
C ILE A 117 8.89 -10.23 17.51
N GLU A 118 9.58 -9.10 17.44
CA GLU A 118 9.48 -7.99 18.39
C GLU A 118 9.24 -6.71 17.61
N THR A 119 8.08 -6.06 17.82
CA THR A 119 7.75 -4.78 17.19
C THR A 119 7.99 -3.65 18.16
N HIS A 120 8.69 -2.63 17.69
CA HIS A 120 9.03 -1.42 18.42
C HIS A 120 8.66 -0.20 17.56
N ASN A 121 8.69 0.98 18.18
CA ASN A 121 8.48 2.20 17.44
C ASN A 121 9.60 2.42 16.40
N GLY A 122 9.23 2.42 15.12
CA GLY A 122 10.16 2.59 13.99
C GLY A 122 10.77 1.32 13.43
N TYR A 123 10.61 0.12 14.05
CA TYR A 123 11.17 -1.12 13.50
C TYR A 123 10.54 -2.39 14.04
N SER A 124 10.65 -3.47 13.24
CA SER A 124 10.37 -4.85 13.67
C SER A 124 11.65 -5.66 13.61
N LYS A 125 11.92 -6.39 14.72
CA LYS A 125 13.06 -7.28 14.86
C LYS A 125 12.61 -8.72 14.74
N LEU A 126 13.27 -9.47 13.86
CA LEU A 126 12.93 -10.84 13.48
C LEU A 126 14.11 -11.74 13.81
N ILE A 127 13.86 -12.84 14.51
CA ILE A 127 14.85 -13.87 14.78
C ILE A 127 14.56 -15.08 13.89
N ILE A 128 15.54 -15.44 13.07
CA ILE A 128 15.46 -16.51 12.07
C ILE A 128 16.42 -17.63 12.48
N LYS A 129 15.94 -18.88 12.46
CA LYS A 129 16.70 -20.09 12.78
C LYS A 129 16.61 -21.09 11.63
N ASN A 130 17.45 -22.12 11.67
CA ASN A 130 17.40 -23.29 10.78
C ASN A 130 17.58 -23.00 9.29
N TRP A 131 18.23 -21.88 8.94
CA TRP A 131 18.52 -21.56 7.55
C TRP A 131 19.46 -22.58 6.89
N SER A 132 19.45 -22.61 5.58
CA SER A 132 20.36 -23.41 4.76
C SER A 132 21.48 -22.55 4.20
N THR A 133 22.71 -23.06 4.20
CA THR A 133 23.82 -22.48 3.43
C THR A 133 23.90 -23.04 2.02
N ALA A 134 23.25 -24.20 1.77
CA ALA A 134 23.26 -24.87 0.45
C ALA A 134 22.17 -24.36 -0.50
N THR A 135 21.07 -23.89 0.07
CA THR A 135 19.91 -23.41 -0.70
C THR A 135 19.56 -21.97 -0.30
N SER A 136 18.82 -21.28 -1.15
CA SER A 136 18.22 -19.99 -0.81
C SER A 136 17.17 -20.16 0.29
N ASN A 137 17.04 -19.17 1.14
CA ASN A 137 16.07 -19.16 2.26
C ASN A 137 15.00 -18.11 2.01
N TYR A 138 13.77 -18.39 2.42
CA TYR A 138 12.65 -17.46 2.27
C TYR A 138 11.87 -17.28 3.57
N ILE A 139 11.63 -16.05 3.93
CA ILE A 139 10.71 -15.65 5.00
C ILE A 139 9.69 -14.65 4.46
N ARG A 140 8.50 -14.61 5.06
CA ARG A 140 7.49 -13.59 4.76
C ARG A 140 6.70 -13.25 6.01
N PHE A 141 6.44 -11.97 6.19
CA PHE A 141 5.67 -11.45 7.31
C PHE A 141 4.88 -10.23 6.88
N CYS A 142 3.88 -9.84 7.67
CA CYS A 142 3.14 -8.61 7.47
C CYS A 142 3.16 -7.75 8.73
N ILE A 143 3.01 -6.44 8.52
CA ILE A 143 2.88 -5.43 9.55
C ILE A 143 1.56 -4.71 9.32
N ASP A 144 0.64 -4.81 10.28
CA ASP A 144 -0.61 -4.05 10.28
C ASP A 144 -0.31 -2.60 10.64
N THR A 145 -0.83 -1.66 9.87
CA THR A 145 -0.57 -0.24 10.09
C THR A 145 -1.77 0.61 9.71
N ASN A 146 -1.70 1.90 9.92
CA ASN A 146 -2.73 2.83 9.50
C ASN A 146 -2.48 3.29 8.06
N TYR A 147 -3.57 3.39 7.27
CA TYR A 147 -3.51 3.85 5.88
C TYR A 147 -2.85 5.23 5.72
N ASP A 148 -3.16 6.16 6.61
CA ASP A 148 -2.66 7.55 6.55
C ASP A 148 -1.12 7.65 6.63
N VAL A 149 -0.44 6.58 7.05
CA VAL A 149 1.02 6.54 7.10
C VAL A 149 1.65 5.86 5.88
N LEU A 150 0.87 5.15 5.06
CA LEU A 150 1.36 4.43 3.87
C LEU A 150 1.40 5.30 2.61
N ALA A 151 0.55 6.32 2.51
CA ALA A 151 0.47 7.20 1.36
C ALA A 151 0.46 8.67 1.78
N THR A 152 1.09 9.53 1.00
CA THR A 152 0.87 10.97 1.11
C THR A 152 -0.42 11.31 0.40
N ILE A 153 -1.41 11.83 1.12
CA ILE A 153 -2.72 12.15 0.58
C ILE A 153 -2.80 13.64 0.30
N GLN A 154 -3.10 14.00 -0.95
CA GLN A 154 -3.35 15.37 -1.37
C GLN A 154 -4.79 15.49 -1.85
N HIS A 155 -5.52 16.45 -1.26
CA HIS A 155 -6.91 16.71 -1.60
C HIS A 155 -7.04 17.90 -2.52
N ASP A 156 -7.69 17.71 -3.66
CA ASP A 156 -8.17 18.76 -4.55
C ASP A 156 -9.70 18.82 -4.50
N ILE A 157 -10.32 19.79 -5.18
CA ILE A 157 -11.77 20.00 -5.20
C ILE A 157 -12.50 18.78 -5.75
N THR A 158 -12.00 18.19 -6.84
CA THR A 158 -12.66 17.11 -7.58
C THR A 158 -12.03 15.76 -7.38
N ARG A 159 -10.80 15.69 -6.88
CA ARG A 159 -10.01 14.46 -6.77
C ARG A 159 -9.18 14.39 -5.50
N THR A 160 -8.78 13.19 -5.15
CA THR A 160 -7.77 12.92 -4.12
C THR A 160 -6.63 12.16 -4.77
N LEU A 161 -5.41 12.62 -4.55
CA LEU A 161 -4.19 12.00 -5.02
C LEU A 161 -3.55 11.23 -3.85
N HIS A 162 -3.19 9.98 -4.09
CA HIS A 162 -2.52 9.08 -3.15
C HIS A 162 -1.13 8.76 -3.69
N ILE A 163 -0.09 9.25 -3.02
CA ILE A 163 1.31 9.12 -3.44
C ILE A 163 1.99 8.11 -2.55
N TYR A 164 2.47 7.02 -3.14
CA TYR A 164 3.30 6.01 -2.50
C TYR A 164 4.76 6.23 -2.92
N ASP A 165 5.53 6.95 -2.08
CA ASP A 165 6.97 7.16 -2.27
C ASP A 165 7.72 6.21 -1.32
N VAL A 166 8.18 5.09 -1.87
CA VAL A 166 8.87 4.03 -1.14
C VAL A 166 10.35 4.07 -1.47
N ARG A 167 11.19 4.16 -0.45
CA ARG A 167 12.66 4.09 -0.59
C ARG A 167 13.21 2.99 0.30
N ILE A 168 14.08 2.17 -0.26
CA ILE A 168 14.68 1.05 0.44
C ILE A 168 16.18 1.31 0.55
N ASN A 169 16.70 1.25 1.77
CA ASN A 169 18.11 1.44 2.13
C ASN A 169 18.71 2.78 1.67
N SER A 170 17.89 3.84 1.53
CA SER A 170 18.39 5.16 1.13
C SER A 170 19.19 5.82 2.24
N LEU A 171 20.43 6.19 1.94
CA LEU A 171 21.33 6.81 2.91
C LEU A 171 21.15 8.34 3.04
N ARG A 172 20.33 8.96 2.17
CA ARG A 172 20.19 10.42 2.11
C ARG A 172 19.62 11.03 3.39
N ASN A 173 18.71 10.30 4.05
CA ASN A 173 18.03 10.75 5.27
C ASN A 173 18.01 9.63 6.30
N LEU A 174 19.19 9.12 6.68
CA LEU A 174 19.29 8.03 7.65
C LEU A 174 18.78 8.48 9.04
N PRO A 175 17.75 7.83 9.60
CA PRO A 175 17.26 8.17 10.92
C PRO A 175 18.30 7.86 12.01
N LYS A 176 18.41 8.70 13.04
CA LYS A 176 19.38 8.53 14.13
C LYS A 176 19.31 7.17 14.83
N PHE A 177 18.12 6.56 14.95
CA PHE A 177 17.99 5.25 15.57
C PHE A 177 18.60 4.14 14.70
N ILE A 178 18.66 4.31 13.38
CA ILE A 178 19.36 3.39 12.46
C ILE A 178 20.88 3.50 12.67
N GLU A 179 21.40 4.71 12.84
CA GLU A 179 22.83 4.90 13.15
C GLU A 179 23.24 4.10 14.38
N SER A 180 22.39 4.09 15.43
CA SER A 180 22.67 3.31 16.64
C SER A 180 22.72 1.79 16.41
N PHE A 181 21.97 1.25 15.47
CA PHE A 181 22.07 -0.16 15.09
C PHE A 181 23.37 -0.47 14.35
N LEU A 182 23.79 0.43 13.45
CA LEU A 182 25.05 0.29 12.70
C LEU A 182 26.25 0.32 13.67
N ASP A 183 26.23 1.18 14.67
CA ASP A 183 27.26 1.24 15.74
C ASP A 183 27.29 -0.05 16.58
N ASN A 184 26.17 -0.76 16.71
CA ASN A 184 26.01 -2.01 17.46
C ASN A 184 26.20 -3.27 16.61
N ARG A 185 27.05 -3.24 15.58
CA ARG A 185 27.41 -4.37 14.70
C ARG A 185 26.27 -4.90 13.82
N MET A 186 25.22 -4.15 13.61
CA MET A 186 24.27 -4.45 12.55
C MET A 186 24.80 -3.86 11.24
N GLU A 187 24.59 -4.57 10.15
CA GLU A 187 24.96 -4.10 8.80
C GLU A 187 23.73 -3.87 7.95
N LEU A 188 23.76 -2.81 7.16
CA LEU A 188 22.71 -2.56 6.18
C LEU A 188 22.81 -3.59 5.04
N CYS A 189 21.73 -4.30 4.75
CA CYS A 189 21.68 -5.30 3.68
C CYS A 189 21.68 -4.63 2.30
N ARG A 190 22.85 -4.19 1.83
CA ARG A 190 23.01 -3.51 0.53
C ARG A 190 22.98 -4.46 -0.67
N LYS A 191 23.29 -5.73 -0.48
CA LYS A 191 23.32 -6.73 -1.56
C LYS A 191 21.88 -7.24 -1.84
N ILE A 192 21.01 -6.37 -2.40
CA ILE A 192 19.68 -6.74 -2.87
C ILE A 192 19.73 -6.84 -4.40
N SER A 193 19.46 -8.02 -4.97
CA SER A 193 19.57 -8.20 -6.42
C SER A 193 18.32 -7.76 -7.18
N LYS A 194 17.13 -8.00 -6.61
CA LYS A 194 15.84 -7.66 -7.23
C LYS A 194 14.85 -7.20 -6.18
N CYS A 195 14.12 -6.15 -6.47
CA CYS A 195 13.00 -5.70 -5.66
C CYS A 195 11.69 -5.73 -6.45
N TYR A 196 10.68 -6.30 -5.85
CA TYR A 196 9.32 -6.36 -6.37
C TYR A 196 8.43 -5.54 -5.43
N MET A 197 7.88 -4.46 -5.97
CA MET A 197 6.96 -3.60 -5.25
C MET A 197 5.55 -3.77 -5.81
N LEU A 198 4.60 -4.06 -4.94
CA LEU A 198 3.19 -4.20 -5.27
C LEU A 198 2.38 -3.22 -4.44
N HIS A 199 1.45 -2.51 -5.09
CA HIS A 199 0.46 -1.68 -4.42
C HIS A 199 -0.92 -2.26 -4.72
N ALA A 200 -1.55 -2.84 -3.71
CA ALA A 200 -2.95 -3.25 -3.78
C ALA A 200 -3.82 -2.10 -3.28
N VAL A 201 -4.62 -1.54 -4.16
CA VAL A 201 -5.45 -0.36 -3.91
C VAL A 201 -6.89 -0.62 -4.37
N PRO A 202 -7.89 0.13 -3.88
CA PRO A 202 -9.25 0.04 -4.39
C PRO A 202 -9.32 0.19 -5.91
N SER A 203 -10.22 -0.55 -6.56
CA SER A 203 -10.34 -0.57 -8.05
C SER A 203 -10.79 0.76 -8.64
N GLU A 204 -11.39 1.63 -7.82
CA GLU A 204 -11.74 3.00 -8.18
C GLU A 204 -10.54 3.95 -8.29
N TYR A 205 -9.34 3.50 -7.90
CA TYR A 205 -8.12 4.29 -8.01
C TYR A 205 -7.49 4.10 -9.39
N ILE A 206 -7.15 5.20 -10.03
CA ILE A 206 -6.53 5.24 -11.35
C ILE A 206 -5.07 5.63 -11.18
N ILE A 207 -4.14 4.88 -11.79
CA ILE A 207 -2.73 5.28 -11.82
C ILE A 207 -2.61 6.51 -12.72
N CYS A 208 -2.08 7.60 -12.17
CA CYS A 208 -1.78 8.82 -12.92
C CYS A 208 -0.28 9.04 -13.14
N HIS A 209 0.57 8.48 -12.27
CA HIS A 209 2.01 8.52 -12.43
C HIS A 209 2.67 7.24 -11.90
N HIS A 210 3.75 6.82 -12.55
CA HIS A 210 4.64 5.75 -12.09
C HIS A 210 6.05 5.99 -12.61
N GLU A 211 7.05 5.61 -11.82
CA GLU A 211 8.45 5.63 -12.23
C GLU A 211 8.84 4.41 -13.09
N GLU A 212 10.09 4.35 -13.47
CA GLU A 212 10.68 3.19 -14.13
C GLU A 212 10.46 1.90 -13.35
N GLY A 213 10.32 0.77 -14.06
CA GLY A 213 10.09 -0.53 -13.43
C GLY A 213 8.64 -0.95 -13.31
N PHE A 214 7.66 -0.08 -13.62
CA PHE A 214 6.26 -0.48 -13.71
C PHE A 214 6.07 -1.56 -14.79
N LYS A 215 5.35 -2.63 -14.43
CA LYS A 215 5.14 -3.78 -15.31
C LYS A 215 3.67 -3.96 -15.70
N SER A 216 2.77 -3.85 -14.76
CA SER A 216 1.36 -4.09 -15.02
C SER A 216 0.46 -3.58 -13.91
N LEU A 217 -0.78 -3.28 -14.28
CA LEU A 217 -1.92 -3.12 -13.39
C LEU A 217 -2.86 -4.31 -13.63
N ARG A 218 -3.32 -4.94 -12.56
CA ARG A 218 -4.26 -6.07 -12.63
C ARG A 218 -5.36 -5.90 -11.61
N ILE A 219 -6.56 -6.32 -11.98
CA ILE A 219 -7.64 -6.55 -11.02
C ILE A 219 -7.27 -7.81 -10.22
N VAL A 220 -7.48 -7.75 -8.91
CA VAL A 220 -7.22 -8.88 -8.02
C VAL A 220 -8.23 -10.01 -8.34
N GLU A 221 -7.71 -11.18 -8.72
CA GLU A 221 -8.54 -12.35 -8.95
C GLU A 221 -9.09 -12.86 -7.61
N HIS A 222 -10.40 -12.75 -7.41
CA HIS A 222 -11.10 -13.04 -6.16
C HIS A 222 -10.69 -14.35 -5.49
N GLU A 223 -10.79 -15.46 -6.17
CA GLU A 223 -10.64 -16.78 -5.55
C GLU A 223 -9.23 -17.02 -4.98
N LYS A 224 -8.19 -16.62 -5.70
CA LYS A 224 -6.80 -16.85 -5.31
C LYS A 224 -6.33 -15.93 -4.20
N PHE A 225 -6.68 -14.63 -4.32
CA PHE A 225 -6.33 -13.66 -3.29
C PHE A 225 -7.15 -13.82 -2.02
N TYR A 226 -8.41 -14.20 -2.15
CA TYR A 226 -9.26 -14.52 -1.02
C TYR A 226 -8.68 -15.68 -0.21
N ALA A 227 -8.25 -16.76 -0.86
CA ALA A 227 -7.60 -17.88 -0.18
C ALA A 227 -6.29 -17.47 0.52
N TYR A 228 -5.53 -16.55 -0.09
CA TYR A 228 -4.28 -16.04 0.48
C TYR A 228 -4.53 -15.13 1.71
N LEU A 229 -5.53 -14.26 1.65
CA LEU A 229 -5.79 -13.24 2.66
C LEU A 229 -6.91 -13.63 3.65
N SER A 230 -7.79 -14.57 3.31
CA SER A 230 -9.07 -14.84 3.99
C SER A 230 -8.97 -15.38 5.40
N LYS A 231 -7.83 -15.92 5.81
CA LYS A 231 -7.71 -16.42 7.20
C LYS A 231 -7.82 -15.31 8.23
N LYS A 232 -7.71 -14.03 7.83
CA LYS A 232 -7.67 -12.90 8.76
C LYS A 232 -8.43 -11.65 8.31
N ARG A 233 -8.91 -11.55 7.05
CA ARG A 233 -9.48 -10.32 6.49
C ARG A 233 -10.61 -10.63 5.52
N GLU A 234 -11.78 -10.02 5.75
CA GLU A 234 -12.88 -10.07 4.79
C GLU A 234 -12.55 -9.18 3.59
N LEU A 235 -12.11 -9.80 2.50
CA LEU A 235 -11.88 -9.13 1.23
C LEU A 235 -13.14 -9.19 0.36
N LYS A 236 -13.60 -8.04 -0.07
CA LYS A 236 -14.47 -7.94 -1.24
C LYS A 236 -13.57 -7.79 -2.47
N ALA A 237 -13.36 -8.86 -3.17
CA ALA A 237 -12.28 -9.04 -4.13
C ALA A 237 -12.39 -8.21 -5.39
N ASP A 238 -13.58 -7.99 -5.90
CA ASP A 238 -13.80 -7.22 -7.14
C ASP A 238 -13.50 -5.72 -6.97
N GLU A 239 -13.19 -5.31 -5.75
CA GLU A 239 -12.97 -3.92 -5.37
C GLU A 239 -11.49 -3.51 -5.34
N ASN A 240 -10.54 -4.40 -5.68
CA ASN A 240 -9.11 -4.08 -5.59
C ASN A 240 -8.35 -4.34 -6.89
N THR A 241 -7.34 -3.49 -7.14
CA THR A 241 -6.35 -3.66 -8.20
C THR A 241 -4.95 -3.72 -7.63
N ILE A 242 -4.03 -4.39 -8.33
CA ILE A 242 -2.61 -4.43 -7.97
C ILE A 242 -1.78 -3.78 -9.05
N ALA A 243 -1.01 -2.77 -8.65
CA ALA A 243 0.07 -2.22 -9.45
C ALA A 243 1.37 -2.95 -9.11
N PHE A 244 2.05 -3.45 -10.13
CA PHE A 244 3.26 -4.24 -10.00
C PHE A 244 4.46 -3.53 -10.60
N ASN A 245 5.47 -3.29 -9.78
CA ASN A 245 6.75 -2.73 -10.15
C ASN A 245 7.89 -3.73 -9.90
N LYS A 246 8.90 -3.74 -10.78
CA LYS A 246 10.08 -4.58 -10.65
C LYS A 246 11.32 -3.80 -11.00
N LEU A 247 12.24 -3.69 -10.07
CA LEU A 247 13.54 -3.08 -10.29
C LEU A 247 14.69 -4.07 -10.05
N GLN A 248 15.78 -3.86 -10.78
CA GLN A 248 17.08 -4.47 -10.51
C GLN A 248 18.00 -3.36 -10.00
N ALA A 249 18.57 -3.54 -8.82
CA ALA A 249 19.41 -2.50 -8.24
C ALA A 249 20.72 -2.32 -8.96
N GLN A 250 21.13 -1.07 -8.97
CA GLN A 250 22.53 -0.67 -8.92
C GLN A 250 22.75 -0.30 -7.43
N ASP A 251 23.67 -0.93 -6.75
CA ASP A 251 24.11 -0.59 -5.38
C ASP A 251 23.14 -0.82 -4.18
N GLY A 252 22.05 -1.59 -4.34
CA GLY A 252 21.19 -2.00 -3.23
C GLY A 252 20.28 -0.93 -2.65
N GLU A 253 20.17 0.23 -3.32
CA GLU A 253 19.21 1.28 -3.03
C GLU A 253 18.09 1.25 -4.08
N TYR A 254 16.84 1.40 -3.64
CA TYR A 254 15.67 1.39 -4.53
C TYR A 254 14.75 2.55 -4.20
N SER A 255 14.17 3.14 -5.24
CA SER A 255 13.11 4.15 -5.14
C SER A 255 11.95 3.73 -6.03
N PHE A 256 10.74 3.86 -5.52
CA PHE A 256 9.50 3.62 -6.23
C PHE A 256 8.53 4.73 -5.89
N CYS A 257 8.09 5.47 -6.89
CA CYS A 257 7.00 6.43 -6.73
C CYS A 257 5.84 6.02 -7.62
N THR A 258 4.67 5.84 -7.02
CA THR A 258 3.44 5.53 -7.74
C THR A 258 2.33 6.44 -7.22
N GLU A 259 1.63 7.10 -8.12
CA GLU A 259 0.55 8.02 -7.79
C GLU A 259 -0.77 7.46 -8.32
N PHE A 260 -1.75 7.42 -7.44
CA PHE A 260 -3.11 7.02 -7.74
C PHE A 260 -4.06 8.18 -7.51
N GLU A 261 -4.97 8.37 -8.44
CA GLU A 261 -6.03 9.36 -8.36
C GLU A 261 -7.36 8.69 -8.08
N HIS A 262 -8.13 9.28 -7.17
CA HIS A 262 -9.51 8.91 -6.88
C HIS A 262 -10.41 10.12 -7.03
N GLU A 263 -11.47 10.02 -7.83
CA GLU A 263 -12.46 11.09 -7.98
C GLU A 263 -13.27 11.26 -6.70
N ARG A 264 -13.25 12.46 -6.11
CA ARG A 264 -14.10 12.83 -4.95
C ARG A 264 -15.51 13.20 -5.34
N VAL A 265 -15.64 13.83 -6.50
CA VAL A 265 -16.90 14.30 -7.06
C VAL A 265 -17.02 13.67 -8.44
N GLY A 266 -17.95 12.75 -8.58
CA GLY A 266 -18.21 12.13 -9.89
C GLY A 266 -18.61 13.17 -10.91
N THR A 267 -18.24 12.95 -12.17
CA THR A 267 -18.56 13.80 -13.32
C THR A 267 -20.06 14.14 -13.39
N GLN A 268 -20.92 13.21 -12.93
CA GLN A 268 -22.36 13.41 -12.85
C GLN A 268 -22.77 14.51 -11.85
N GLN A 269 -22.11 14.59 -10.70
CA GLN A 269 -22.38 15.62 -9.67
C GLN A 269 -21.92 17.00 -10.17
N LEU A 270 -20.82 17.07 -10.91
CA LEU A 270 -20.35 18.30 -11.53
C LEU A 270 -21.33 18.76 -12.62
N LEU A 271 -21.80 17.84 -13.47
CA LEU A 271 -22.81 18.14 -14.50
C LEU A 271 -24.13 18.62 -13.90
N VAL A 272 -24.56 18.01 -12.80
CA VAL A 272 -25.77 18.48 -12.07
C VAL A 272 -25.55 19.88 -11.52
N ALA A 273 -24.40 20.18 -10.92
CA ALA A 273 -24.08 21.51 -10.41
C ALA A 273 -24.07 22.57 -11.53
N ILE A 274 -23.46 22.26 -12.68
CA ILE A 274 -23.47 23.12 -13.87
C ILE A 274 -24.89 23.29 -14.41
N GLY A 275 -25.65 22.21 -14.52
CA GLY A 275 -27.04 22.23 -14.96
C GLY A 275 -27.93 23.09 -14.06
N CYS A 276 -27.81 22.96 -12.74
CA CYS A 276 -28.52 23.82 -11.81
C CYS A 276 -28.15 25.29 -11.95
N ASN A 277 -26.85 25.59 -12.15
CA ASN A 277 -26.40 26.96 -12.37
C ASN A 277 -26.97 27.57 -13.69
N LEU A 278 -26.99 26.77 -14.74
CA LEU A 278 -27.55 27.18 -16.02
C LEU A 278 -29.07 27.44 -15.92
N LEU A 279 -29.81 26.55 -15.25
CA LEU A 279 -31.25 26.72 -14.98
C LEU A 279 -31.52 27.98 -14.17
N CYS A 280 -30.78 28.21 -13.08
CA CYS A 280 -30.88 29.44 -12.28
C CYS A 280 -30.64 30.69 -13.17
N SER A 281 -29.62 30.68 -14.03
CA SER A 281 -29.32 31.79 -14.94
C SER A 281 -30.45 32.05 -15.91
N ILE A 282 -31.09 30.99 -16.48
CA ILE A 282 -32.25 31.09 -17.35
C ILE A 282 -33.45 31.68 -16.61
N PHE A 283 -33.73 31.22 -15.40
CA PHE A 283 -34.80 31.78 -14.57
C PHE A 283 -34.61 33.28 -14.30
N PHE A 284 -33.40 33.71 -14.00
CA PHE A 284 -33.05 35.10 -13.80
C PHE A 284 -33.27 35.93 -15.10
N ALA A 285 -32.82 35.39 -16.23
CA ALA A 285 -33.01 36.07 -17.54
C ALA A 285 -34.51 36.23 -17.88
N ILE A 286 -35.29 35.15 -17.73
CA ILE A 286 -36.75 35.21 -17.99
C ILE A 286 -37.43 36.19 -17.03
N GLY A 287 -37.06 36.17 -15.74
CA GLY A 287 -37.58 37.11 -14.75
C GLY A 287 -37.32 38.59 -15.12
N SER A 288 -36.14 38.89 -15.65
CA SER A 288 -35.79 40.26 -16.10
C SER A 288 -36.56 40.70 -17.34
N ILE A 289 -36.88 39.77 -18.25
CA ILE A 289 -37.65 40.07 -19.44
C ILE A 289 -39.13 40.31 -19.13
N LEU A 290 -39.68 39.48 -18.24
CA LEU A 290 -41.13 39.57 -17.90
C LEU A 290 -41.46 40.74 -16.96
N HIS A 291 -40.49 41.22 -16.18
CA HIS A 291 -40.68 42.35 -15.24
C HIS A 291 -39.55 43.38 -15.42
N PRO A 292 -39.62 44.24 -16.47
CA PRO A 292 -38.63 45.30 -16.65
C PRO A 292 -38.68 46.26 -15.45
N THR A 293 -37.54 46.59 -14.90
CA THR A 293 -37.38 47.45 -13.72
C THR A 293 -37.95 48.83 -14.00
N GLN A 294 -38.89 49.28 -13.17
CA GLN A 294 -39.36 50.68 -13.17
C GLN A 294 -38.25 51.56 -12.60
N SER A 295 -37.87 52.60 -13.39
CA SER A 295 -36.86 53.59 -12.98
C SER A 295 -37.31 54.32 -11.71
N GLY A 296 -36.52 54.22 -10.65
CA GLY A 296 -36.69 54.98 -9.42
C GLY A 296 -37.08 54.25 -8.15
N ALA A 297 -37.43 52.94 -8.22
CA ALA A 297 -37.67 52.15 -7.04
C ALA A 297 -36.41 51.45 -6.52
N PRO A 298 -36.25 51.23 -5.20
CA PRO A 298 -35.11 50.43 -4.67
C PRO A 298 -35.09 49.06 -5.31
N TRP A 299 -33.91 48.56 -5.67
CA TRP A 299 -33.68 47.33 -6.44
C TRP A 299 -34.38 46.09 -5.84
N TYR A 300 -34.49 46.00 -4.53
CA TYR A 300 -35.10 44.87 -3.83
C TYR A 300 -36.62 44.86 -3.92
N ASN A 301 -37.27 46.00 -4.11
CA ASN A 301 -38.75 46.08 -4.29
C ASN A 301 -39.18 45.69 -5.71
N ASN A 302 -38.29 45.69 -6.66
CA ASN A 302 -38.52 45.32 -8.05
C ASN A 302 -38.10 43.88 -8.38
N MET A 303 -37.60 43.12 -7.40
CA MET A 303 -37.27 41.72 -7.63
C MET A 303 -38.54 40.87 -7.71
N PRO A 304 -38.75 40.15 -8.86
CA PRO A 304 -39.83 39.19 -8.96
C PRO A 304 -39.73 38.12 -7.85
N VAL A 305 -40.85 37.62 -7.38
CA VAL A 305 -40.91 36.55 -6.38
C VAL A 305 -40.05 35.34 -6.78
N LEU A 306 -39.90 35.07 -8.07
CA LEU A 306 -39.02 34.03 -8.65
C LEU A 306 -37.56 34.17 -8.23
N TYR A 307 -37.02 35.38 -8.10
CA TYR A 307 -35.66 35.59 -7.63
C TYR A 307 -35.47 35.20 -6.18
N TRP A 308 -36.42 35.49 -5.32
CA TRP A 308 -36.37 35.05 -3.93
C TRP A 308 -36.43 33.55 -3.79
N ILE A 309 -37.27 32.88 -4.59
CA ILE A 309 -37.34 31.42 -4.64
C ILE A 309 -36.00 30.83 -5.09
N ALA A 310 -35.39 31.38 -6.13
CA ALA A 310 -34.08 30.92 -6.62
C ALA A 310 -32.96 31.08 -5.57
N ILE A 311 -32.94 32.21 -4.84
CA ILE A 311 -31.99 32.46 -3.74
C ILE A 311 -32.16 31.41 -2.62
N VAL A 312 -33.37 31.11 -2.23
CA VAL A 312 -33.65 30.09 -1.20
C VAL A 312 -33.17 28.70 -1.66
N ILE A 313 -33.41 28.34 -2.92
CA ILE A 313 -32.94 27.06 -3.49
C ILE A 313 -31.41 26.99 -3.48
N ILE A 314 -30.72 28.06 -3.91
CA ILE A 314 -29.25 28.12 -3.93
C ILE A 314 -28.68 27.98 -2.50
N ILE A 315 -29.24 28.69 -1.53
CA ILE A 315 -28.82 28.59 -0.13
C ILE A 315 -29.05 27.15 0.40
N GLY A 316 -30.20 26.54 0.10
CA GLY A 316 -30.51 25.15 0.48
C GLY A 316 -29.52 24.16 -0.13
N LEU A 317 -29.14 24.36 -1.40
CA LEU A 317 -28.13 23.52 -2.09
C LEU A 317 -26.74 23.66 -1.49
N ILE A 318 -26.31 24.87 -1.16
CA ILE A 318 -25.03 25.12 -0.47
C ILE A 318 -24.99 24.43 0.89
N ILE A 319 -26.06 24.57 1.70
CA ILE A 319 -26.16 23.90 2.99
C ILE A 319 -26.09 22.38 2.82
N TYR A 320 -26.83 21.83 1.85
CA TYR A 320 -26.80 20.39 1.55
C TYR A 320 -25.40 19.90 1.20
N LEU A 321 -24.68 20.62 0.31
CA LEU A 321 -23.32 20.27 -0.08
C LEU A 321 -22.35 20.32 1.10
N VAL A 322 -22.46 21.34 1.97
CA VAL A 322 -21.63 21.44 3.18
C VAL A 322 -21.91 20.30 4.16
N VAL A 323 -23.16 19.91 4.34
CA VAL A 323 -23.55 18.79 5.21
C VAL A 323 -23.05 17.46 4.64
N CYS A 324 -23.20 17.25 3.34
CA CYS A 324 -22.66 16.04 2.67
C CYS A 324 -21.13 15.95 2.74
N ALA A 325 -20.43 17.08 2.58
CA ALA A 325 -18.98 17.12 2.72
C ALA A 325 -18.52 16.82 4.16
N ARG A 326 -19.28 17.23 5.19
CA ARG A 326 -18.98 16.93 6.60
C ARG A 326 -19.28 15.47 7.00
N LYS A 327 -20.26 14.82 6.38
CA LYS A 327 -20.59 13.41 6.66
C LYS A 327 -19.60 12.41 6.04
N LYS A 328 -18.74 12.85 5.13
CA LYS A 328 -17.69 12.03 4.49
C LYS A 328 -16.32 12.15 5.18
N LYS A 329 -16.20 12.96 6.21
CA LYS A 329 -15.07 12.97 7.16
C LYS A 329 -15.37 12.06 8.35
#